data_88bd506584da6682193ec50854bac45f
#
_entry.id   88bd506584da6682193ec50854bac45f
#
_cell.length_a   1.000
_cell.length_b   1.000
_cell.length_c   1.000
_cell.angle_alpha   90.00
_cell.angle_beta   90.00
_cell.angle_gamma   90.00
#
_symmetry.space_group_name_H-M   'P 1'
#
loop_
_entity.id
_entity.type
_entity.pdbx_description
1 polymer ?
#
loop_
_entity_poly.entity_id
_entity_poly.type
_entity_poly.pdbx_seq_one_letter_code
_entity_poly.pdbx_strand_id
1 'polypeptide(L)'
;MGFVVLHMEKAHGSDSGTTAHIERFIIPKNADPTRTHLNRKLVTYPNGIKDRSAAIQKRLEEAGLTRKIGNNQVRAIRINVSGTHEDMERIEREGRLDEWCTDNMKYFADLFGKENIVAAHLHMDEETPHIHVTLVPIVKGERKRRKREEQAKKRYRKKPADTVRLCADDIMTRLNLKSYQDSYAVAMAKYGLQRGIDGSKACHKSTQQYYRDIQKLTDNLKSEVVDLQDQKETAQEELRRARKEVQTEKLKGAATTAVTNIAESVGSLFGSNKVKTLERENTALHREIADHEETIETLQDRIQTMQADHSREIREMQQRHGREIADKDTRHKQEISFLKTVIARAA
;
A
#
# COMPACT_ATOMS: atom_id res chain seq x y z
N MET A 1 -6.59 -4.94 -16.56
CA MET A 1 -5.55 -5.99 -16.57
C MET A 1 -4.52 -5.60 -15.53
N GLY A 2 -4.29 -6.47 -14.58
CA GLY A 2 -3.35 -6.23 -13.52
C GLY A 2 -1.97 -6.79 -13.81
N PHE A 3 -1.06 -6.56 -12.88
CA PHE A 3 0.33 -6.94 -13.04
C PHE A 3 0.68 -8.13 -12.14
N VAL A 4 1.56 -9.01 -12.64
CA VAL A 4 2.18 -10.03 -11.79
C VAL A 4 3.13 -9.38 -10.78
N VAL A 5 3.18 -9.92 -9.59
CA VAL A 5 4.19 -9.60 -8.58
C VAL A 5 5.08 -10.83 -8.39
N LEU A 6 6.35 -10.70 -8.70
CA LEU A 6 7.38 -11.69 -8.42
C LEU A 6 8.55 -10.96 -7.74
N HIS A 7 8.71 -11.17 -6.46
CA HIS A 7 9.83 -10.62 -5.69
C HIS A 7 10.73 -11.73 -5.17
N MET A 8 12.03 -11.58 -5.34
CA MET A 8 13.03 -12.54 -4.88
C MET A 8 14.06 -11.83 -4.00
N GLU A 9 14.33 -12.40 -2.83
CA GLU A 9 15.27 -11.85 -1.86
C GLU A 9 16.16 -12.94 -1.26
N LYS A 10 17.45 -12.64 -1.06
CA LYS A 10 18.38 -13.52 -0.38
C LYS A 10 18.11 -13.51 1.12
N ALA A 11 17.89 -14.68 1.73
CA ALA A 11 17.77 -14.81 3.17
C ALA A 11 19.16 -14.75 3.81
N HIS A 12 19.35 -13.81 4.72
CA HIS A 12 20.57 -13.62 5.49
C HIS A 12 20.38 -14.04 6.95
N GLY A 13 21.44 -14.57 7.55
CA GLY A 13 21.44 -14.99 8.95
C GLY A 13 20.59 -16.23 9.22
N SER A 14 19.94 -16.29 10.38
CA SER A 14 19.10 -17.41 10.80
C SER A 14 17.74 -17.48 10.08
N ASP A 15 17.30 -16.36 9.53
CA ASP A 15 15.99 -16.21 8.89
C ASP A 15 14.79 -16.67 9.77
N SER A 16 15.00 -16.76 11.08
CA SER A 16 14.00 -17.25 12.05
C SER A 16 12.78 -16.31 12.16
N GLY A 17 13.01 -15.01 12.13
CA GLY A 17 11.93 -14.03 12.13
C GLY A 17 11.00 -14.16 10.91
N THR A 18 11.59 -14.42 9.74
CA THR A 18 10.82 -14.70 8.52
C THR A 18 10.05 -16.03 8.65
N THR A 19 10.65 -17.06 9.24
CA THR A 19 9.96 -18.33 9.51
C THR A 19 8.77 -18.10 10.44
N ALA A 20 8.95 -17.34 11.52
CA ALA A 20 7.86 -17.03 12.44
C ALA A 20 6.71 -16.26 11.79
N HIS A 21 7.02 -15.33 10.87
CA HIS A 21 6.03 -14.62 10.08
C HIS A 21 5.28 -15.54 9.10
N ILE A 22 6.01 -16.31 8.29
CA ILE A 22 5.42 -17.17 7.24
C ILE A 22 4.57 -18.29 7.85
N GLU A 23 5.03 -18.90 8.95
CA GLU A 23 4.33 -19.99 9.65
C GLU A 23 3.25 -19.49 10.62
N ARG A 24 3.08 -18.15 10.74
CA ARG A 24 2.16 -17.52 11.69
C ARG A 24 2.39 -17.89 13.15
N PHE A 25 3.65 -18.16 13.54
CA PHE A 25 4.01 -18.18 14.96
C PHE A 25 3.92 -16.79 15.59
N ILE A 26 4.05 -15.75 14.76
CA ILE A 26 3.81 -14.35 15.10
C ILE A 26 2.84 -13.80 14.06
N ILE A 27 1.69 -13.30 14.52
CA ILE A 27 0.70 -12.65 13.66
C ILE A 27 1.14 -11.19 13.46
N PRO A 28 1.42 -10.76 12.22
CA PRO A 28 1.81 -9.38 11.96
C PRO A 28 0.59 -8.45 12.06
N LYS A 29 0.83 -7.17 12.30
CA LYS A 29 -0.23 -6.17 12.50
C LYS A 29 -1.14 -5.95 11.27
N ASN A 30 -0.66 -6.28 10.09
CA ASN A 30 -1.38 -6.18 8.82
C ASN A 30 -2.15 -7.47 8.45
N ALA A 31 -2.10 -8.49 9.30
CA ALA A 31 -2.88 -9.71 9.10
C ALA A 31 -4.15 -9.67 9.95
N ASP A 32 -5.24 -10.16 9.38
CA ASP A 32 -6.50 -10.38 10.07
C ASP A 32 -6.50 -11.74 10.77
N PRO A 33 -6.45 -11.79 12.12
CA PRO A 33 -6.40 -13.05 12.86
C PRO A 33 -7.62 -13.95 12.59
N THR A 34 -8.77 -13.37 12.23
CA THR A 34 -9.99 -14.14 11.94
C THR A 34 -9.89 -14.92 10.63
N ARG A 35 -9.01 -14.51 9.72
CA ARG A 35 -8.77 -15.13 8.41
C ARG A 35 -7.55 -16.06 8.40
N THR A 36 -6.75 -16.12 9.45
CA THR A 36 -5.51 -16.93 9.49
C THR A 36 -5.78 -18.42 9.23
N HIS A 37 -6.96 -18.92 9.53
CA HIS A 37 -7.36 -20.30 9.24
C HIS A 37 -7.51 -20.60 7.74
N LEU A 38 -7.56 -19.58 6.88
CA LEU A 38 -7.61 -19.70 5.42
C LEU A 38 -6.22 -19.88 4.81
N ASN A 39 -5.16 -19.60 5.58
CA ASN A 39 -3.79 -19.81 5.12
C ASN A 39 -3.52 -21.29 4.90
N ARG A 40 -2.73 -21.60 3.87
CA ARG A 40 -2.48 -22.99 3.48
C ARG A 40 -1.00 -23.26 3.22
N LYS A 41 -0.54 -24.43 3.65
CA LYS A 41 0.77 -24.97 3.25
C LYS A 41 0.63 -25.66 1.89
N LEU A 42 1.34 -25.18 0.89
CA LEU A 42 1.36 -25.76 -0.45
C LEU A 42 2.45 -26.82 -0.62
N VAL A 43 3.44 -26.83 0.28
CA VAL A 43 4.48 -27.85 0.36
C VAL A 43 4.38 -28.54 1.72
N THR A 44 4.14 -29.85 1.69
CA THR A 44 4.11 -30.66 2.92
C THR A 44 5.53 -30.99 3.35
N TYR A 45 5.83 -30.75 4.62
CA TYR A 45 7.12 -31.09 5.17
C TYR A 45 7.29 -32.61 5.35
N PRO A 46 8.49 -33.14 5.11
CA PRO A 46 8.78 -34.55 5.44
C PRO A 46 8.60 -34.84 6.93
N ASN A 47 8.37 -36.10 7.26
CA ASN A 47 8.23 -36.53 8.65
C ASN A 47 9.41 -36.07 9.52
N GLY A 48 9.12 -35.54 10.70
CA GLY A 48 10.12 -35.04 11.64
C GLY A 48 10.57 -33.59 11.38
N ILE A 49 10.12 -32.95 10.29
CA ILE A 49 10.44 -31.53 10.01
C ILE A 49 9.32 -30.66 10.57
N LYS A 50 9.69 -29.79 11.53
CA LYS A 50 8.73 -29.00 12.29
C LYS A 50 8.32 -27.71 11.58
N ASP A 51 9.27 -27.07 10.92
CA ASP A 51 9.10 -25.75 10.34
C ASP A 51 9.96 -25.53 9.09
N ARG A 52 9.79 -24.35 8.49
CA ARG A 52 10.53 -23.89 7.32
C ARG A 52 12.06 -23.89 7.54
N SER A 53 12.52 -23.51 8.71
CA SER A 53 13.98 -23.48 9.01
C SER A 53 14.57 -24.88 9.03
N ALA A 54 13.86 -25.83 9.62
CA ALA A 54 14.24 -27.23 9.61
C ALA A 54 14.21 -27.84 8.20
N ALA A 55 13.23 -27.44 7.37
CA ALA A 55 13.13 -27.87 5.96
C ALA A 55 14.34 -27.37 5.13
N ILE A 56 14.75 -26.11 5.32
CA ILE A 56 15.97 -25.58 4.71
C ILE A 56 17.20 -26.38 5.12
N GLN A 57 17.36 -26.63 6.43
CA GLN A 57 18.50 -27.36 6.95
C GLN A 57 18.55 -28.78 6.40
N LYS A 58 17.43 -29.50 6.40
CA LYS A 58 17.34 -30.85 5.83
C LYS A 58 17.77 -30.86 4.36
N ARG A 59 17.27 -29.93 3.53
CA ARG A 59 17.64 -29.85 2.11
C ARG A 59 19.14 -29.60 1.92
N LEU A 60 19.75 -28.77 2.75
CA LEU A 60 21.19 -28.52 2.72
C LEU A 60 22.01 -29.77 3.04
N GLU A 61 21.57 -30.59 4.00
CA GLU A 61 22.23 -31.86 4.38
C GLU A 61 22.12 -32.91 3.25
N GLU A 62 20.93 -33.00 2.61
CA GLU A 62 20.68 -33.92 1.51
C GLU A 62 21.31 -33.49 0.17
N ALA A 63 21.75 -32.23 0.05
CA ALA A 63 22.24 -31.67 -1.20
C ALA A 63 23.56 -32.27 -1.73
N GLY A 64 24.28 -33.04 -0.93
CA GLY A 64 25.59 -33.57 -1.32
C GLY A 64 26.67 -32.49 -1.47
N LEU A 65 26.61 -31.44 -0.67
CA LEU A 65 27.58 -30.34 -0.71
C LEU A 65 28.95 -30.81 -0.23
N THR A 66 29.96 -30.69 -1.07
CA THR A 66 31.33 -31.07 -0.73
C THR A 66 32.08 -30.02 0.09
N ARG A 67 31.56 -28.81 0.18
CA ARG A 67 32.16 -27.69 0.90
C ARG A 67 31.34 -27.31 2.12
N LYS A 68 32.01 -27.05 3.24
CA LYS A 68 31.38 -26.49 4.45
C LYS A 68 30.70 -25.17 4.12
N ILE A 69 29.47 -25.01 4.57
CA ILE A 69 28.69 -23.79 4.43
C ILE A 69 29.27 -22.71 5.38
N GLY A 70 29.66 -21.57 4.83
CA GLY A 70 30.14 -20.42 5.59
C GLY A 70 29.00 -19.66 6.29
N ASN A 71 29.36 -18.94 7.35
CA ASN A 71 28.36 -18.15 8.13
C ASN A 71 27.62 -17.10 7.31
N ASN A 72 28.31 -16.45 6.35
CA ASN A 72 27.74 -15.42 5.49
C ASN A 72 27.13 -15.96 4.18
N GLN A 73 27.06 -17.30 4.03
CA GLN A 73 26.52 -17.90 2.82
C GLN A 73 24.99 -17.89 2.85
N VAL A 74 24.38 -17.44 1.75
CA VAL A 74 22.93 -17.44 1.58
C VAL A 74 22.44 -18.88 1.51
N ARG A 75 21.57 -19.27 2.46
CA ARG A 75 21.06 -20.64 2.60
C ARG A 75 19.71 -20.81 1.91
N ALA A 76 18.95 -19.74 1.79
CA ALA A 76 17.66 -19.74 1.10
C ALA A 76 17.45 -18.45 0.33
N ILE A 77 16.61 -18.52 -0.69
CA ILE A 77 16.01 -17.38 -1.39
C ILE A 77 14.54 -17.36 -1.02
N ARG A 78 14.05 -16.22 -0.57
CA ARG A 78 12.64 -15.95 -0.34
C ARG A 78 12.05 -15.44 -1.65
N ILE A 79 10.93 -16.02 -2.06
CA ILE A 79 10.18 -15.62 -3.23
C ILE A 79 8.78 -15.27 -2.75
N ASN A 80 8.31 -14.08 -3.07
CA ASN A 80 6.94 -13.65 -2.83
C ASN A 80 6.25 -13.43 -4.16
N VAL A 81 5.10 -14.07 -4.36
CA VAL A 81 4.31 -13.95 -5.58
C VAL A 81 2.87 -13.60 -5.28
N SER A 82 2.34 -12.72 -6.11
CA SER A 82 0.97 -12.24 -6.05
C SER A 82 0.57 -11.63 -7.41
N GLY A 83 -0.53 -10.94 -7.43
CA GLY A 83 -0.96 -10.04 -8.50
C GLY A 83 -1.42 -8.70 -7.94
N THR A 84 -1.93 -7.83 -8.79
CA THR A 84 -2.66 -6.64 -8.36
C THR A 84 -3.81 -7.05 -7.44
N HIS A 85 -4.11 -6.25 -6.42
CA HIS A 85 -5.11 -6.59 -5.39
C HIS A 85 -6.46 -7.00 -6.01
N GLU A 86 -6.99 -6.17 -6.89
CA GLU A 86 -8.28 -6.37 -7.54
C GLU A 86 -8.30 -7.65 -8.41
N ASP A 87 -7.17 -7.99 -9.04
CA ASP A 87 -7.06 -9.22 -9.84
C ASP A 87 -6.96 -10.46 -8.96
N MET A 88 -6.27 -10.38 -7.83
CA MET A 88 -6.22 -11.49 -6.87
C MET A 88 -7.58 -11.75 -6.22
N GLU A 89 -8.33 -10.70 -5.87
CA GLU A 89 -9.73 -10.84 -5.44
C GLU A 89 -10.62 -11.45 -6.52
N ARG A 90 -10.42 -11.08 -7.78
CA ARG A 90 -11.14 -11.66 -8.90
C ARG A 90 -10.82 -13.16 -9.07
N ILE A 91 -9.56 -13.55 -9.02
CA ILE A 91 -9.11 -14.95 -9.11
C ILE A 91 -9.71 -15.78 -7.97
N GLU A 92 -9.75 -15.24 -6.75
CA GLU A 92 -10.39 -15.89 -5.59
C GLU A 92 -11.91 -16.04 -5.81
N ARG A 93 -12.60 -14.99 -6.25
CA ARG A 93 -14.04 -14.96 -6.50
C ARG A 93 -14.46 -15.89 -7.63
N GLU A 94 -13.61 -16.05 -8.64
CA GLU A 94 -13.80 -17.01 -9.75
C GLU A 94 -13.53 -18.45 -9.33
N GLY A 95 -13.07 -18.72 -8.10
CA GLY A 95 -12.71 -20.05 -7.62
C GLY A 95 -11.44 -20.62 -8.24
N ARG A 96 -10.58 -19.78 -8.84
CA ARG A 96 -9.36 -20.18 -9.56
C ARG A 96 -8.09 -20.06 -8.72
N LEU A 97 -8.22 -19.76 -7.44
CA LEU A 97 -7.06 -19.57 -6.56
C LEU A 97 -6.24 -20.86 -6.42
N ASP A 98 -6.90 -22.03 -6.37
CA ASP A 98 -6.20 -23.33 -6.28
C ASP A 98 -5.45 -23.68 -7.55
N GLU A 99 -6.03 -23.36 -8.71
CA GLU A 99 -5.36 -23.48 -10.00
C GLU A 99 -4.13 -22.58 -10.06
N TRP A 100 -4.28 -21.30 -9.63
CA TRP A 100 -3.19 -20.34 -9.58
C TRP A 100 -2.06 -20.80 -8.64
N CYS A 101 -2.38 -21.35 -7.46
CA CYS A 101 -1.38 -21.93 -6.55
C CYS A 101 -0.63 -23.09 -7.21
N THR A 102 -1.35 -23.98 -7.86
CA THR A 102 -0.77 -25.16 -8.54
C THR A 102 0.18 -24.76 -9.65
N ASP A 103 -0.19 -23.78 -10.46
CA ASP A 103 0.64 -23.29 -11.56
C ASP A 103 1.89 -22.55 -11.05
N ASN A 104 1.77 -21.79 -9.97
CA ASN A 104 2.93 -21.20 -9.31
C ASN A 104 3.92 -22.26 -8.84
N MET A 105 3.43 -23.29 -8.16
CA MET A 105 4.28 -24.38 -7.68
C MET A 105 4.93 -25.14 -8.82
N LYS A 106 4.21 -25.37 -9.91
CA LYS A 106 4.74 -26.00 -11.13
C LYS A 106 5.82 -25.11 -11.76
N TYR A 107 5.55 -23.81 -11.93
CA TYR A 107 6.52 -22.88 -12.51
C TYR A 107 7.86 -22.89 -11.76
N PHE A 108 7.82 -22.81 -10.43
CA PHE A 108 9.06 -22.82 -9.63
C PHE A 108 9.73 -24.19 -9.60
N ALA A 109 8.97 -25.28 -9.59
CA ALA A 109 9.51 -26.62 -9.66
C ALA A 109 10.24 -26.88 -11.00
N ASP A 110 9.65 -26.43 -12.12
CA ASP A 110 10.25 -26.55 -13.46
C ASP A 110 11.52 -25.68 -13.58
N LEU A 111 11.54 -24.50 -12.93
CA LEU A 111 12.65 -23.55 -13.02
C LEU A 111 13.84 -23.90 -12.11
N PHE A 112 13.59 -24.38 -10.90
CA PHE A 112 14.62 -24.54 -9.86
C PHE A 112 14.80 -25.99 -9.39
N GLY A 113 13.94 -26.91 -9.82
CA GLY A 113 13.85 -28.27 -9.31
C GLY A 113 12.93 -28.36 -8.09
N LYS A 114 12.01 -29.33 -8.10
CA LYS A 114 11.01 -29.52 -7.05
C LYS A 114 11.67 -29.73 -5.67
N GLU A 115 12.77 -30.45 -5.63
CA GLU A 115 13.53 -30.75 -4.40
C GLU A 115 14.14 -29.51 -3.71
N ASN A 116 14.32 -28.44 -4.47
CA ASN A 116 14.87 -27.18 -3.96
C ASN A 116 13.79 -26.23 -3.38
N ILE A 117 12.51 -26.50 -3.68
CA ILE A 117 11.38 -25.76 -3.11
C ILE A 117 10.98 -26.44 -1.79
N VAL A 118 11.50 -25.95 -0.69
CA VAL A 118 11.38 -26.63 0.62
C VAL A 118 10.16 -26.19 1.43
N ALA A 119 9.60 -25.03 1.13
CA ALA A 119 8.38 -24.53 1.75
C ALA A 119 7.63 -23.61 0.79
N ALA A 120 6.32 -23.65 0.85
CA ALA A 120 5.43 -22.68 0.19
C ALA A 120 4.15 -22.52 1.02
N HIS A 121 3.78 -21.28 1.30
CA HIS A 121 2.62 -20.92 2.10
C HIS A 121 1.80 -19.88 1.37
N LEU A 122 0.51 -20.16 1.19
CA LEU A 122 -0.48 -19.19 0.75
C LEU A 122 -0.98 -18.43 1.97
N HIS A 123 -0.89 -17.12 1.94
CA HIS A 123 -1.49 -16.22 2.92
C HIS A 123 -2.76 -15.59 2.35
N MET A 124 -3.85 -15.73 3.11
CA MET A 124 -5.18 -15.21 2.84
C MET A 124 -5.63 -14.22 3.91
N ASP A 125 -4.84 -14.06 4.96
CA ASP A 125 -5.11 -13.23 6.12
C ASP A 125 -4.52 -11.82 6.03
N GLU A 126 -3.82 -11.50 4.95
CA GLU A 126 -3.38 -10.15 4.63
C GLU A 126 -4.28 -9.55 3.53
N GLU A 127 -4.11 -8.26 3.24
CA GLU A 127 -4.94 -7.51 2.29
C GLU A 127 -5.03 -8.18 0.91
N THR A 128 -3.91 -8.68 0.40
CA THR A 128 -3.84 -9.32 -0.92
C THR A 128 -3.34 -10.76 -0.79
N PRO A 129 -4.05 -11.76 -1.34
CA PRO A 129 -3.58 -13.14 -1.39
C PRO A 129 -2.21 -13.25 -2.03
N HIS A 130 -1.28 -13.95 -1.38
CA HIS A 130 0.08 -14.12 -1.90
C HIS A 130 0.71 -15.43 -1.42
N ILE A 131 1.72 -15.89 -2.15
CA ILE A 131 2.46 -17.11 -1.79
C ILE A 131 3.89 -16.74 -1.41
N HIS A 132 4.30 -17.15 -0.23
CA HIS A 132 5.71 -17.19 0.19
C HIS A 132 6.33 -18.53 -0.21
N VAL A 133 7.24 -18.54 -1.17
CA VAL A 133 8.01 -19.71 -1.57
C VAL A 133 9.43 -19.62 -1.03
N THR A 134 9.94 -20.73 -0.51
CA THR A 134 11.32 -20.85 -0.01
C THR A 134 12.11 -21.78 -0.90
N LEU A 135 13.11 -21.22 -1.55
CA LEU A 135 14.03 -21.93 -2.44
C LEU A 135 15.41 -22.08 -1.77
N VAL A 136 15.92 -23.30 -1.68
CA VAL A 136 17.33 -23.54 -1.32
C VAL A 136 18.16 -23.51 -2.61
N PRO A 137 19.12 -22.56 -2.75
CA PRO A 137 19.80 -22.30 -4.02
C PRO A 137 20.91 -23.32 -4.33
N ILE A 138 20.51 -24.58 -4.54
CA ILE A 138 21.40 -25.65 -4.96
C ILE A 138 21.54 -25.60 -6.47
N VAL A 139 22.76 -25.48 -6.97
CA VAL A 139 23.08 -25.45 -8.39
C VAL A 139 24.13 -26.50 -8.73
N LYS A 140 24.03 -27.09 -9.90
CA LYS A 140 25.01 -28.03 -10.47
C LYS A 140 25.91 -27.30 -11.47
N GLY A 141 27.17 -27.67 -11.54
CA GLY A 141 28.11 -27.16 -12.50
C GLY A 141 29.22 -26.26 -11.98
N GLU A 142 30.10 -25.83 -12.86
CA GLU A 142 31.24 -24.98 -12.50
C GLU A 142 30.80 -23.56 -12.09
N ARG A 143 31.55 -22.95 -11.18
CA ARG A 143 31.35 -21.55 -10.80
C ARG A 143 31.71 -20.66 -11.99
N LYS A 144 30.77 -19.84 -12.45
CA LYS A 144 31.05 -18.76 -13.43
C LYS A 144 32.00 -17.75 -12.76
N ARG A 145 33.22 -17.63 -13.30
CA ARG A 145 34.22 -16.69 -12.80
C ARG A 145 33.91 -15.28 -13.28
N ARG A 146 34.12 -14.28 -12.44
CA ARG A 146 34.14 -12.89 -12.89
C ARG A 146 35.41 -12.67 -13.73
N LYS A 147 35.33 -11.94 -14.85
CA LYS A 147 36.49 -11.64 -15.73
C LYS A 147 37.74 -11.13 -14.99
N ARG A 148 37.55 -10.44 -13.87
CA ARG A 148 38.63 -9.92 -13.01
C ARG A 148 39.38 -11.01 -12.21
N GLU A 149 38.73 -12.15 -11.90
CA GLU A 149 39.35 -13.27 -11.20
C GLU A 149 40.15 -14.19 -12.15
N GLU A 150 39.86 -14.20 -13.44
CA GLU A 150 40.58 -14.98 -14.44
C GLU A 150 42.00 -14.49 -14.64
N GLN A 151 42.25 -13.19 -14.48
CA GLN A 151 43.59 -12.58 -14.64
C GLN A 151 44.47 -12.75 -13.42
N ALA A 152 43.91 -13.00 -12.23
CA ALA A 152 44.69 -12.95 -10.99
C ALA A 152 45.21 -14.28 -10.46
N LYS A 153 44.70 -15.46 -10.88
CA LYS A 153 45.11 -16.76 -10.29
C LYS A 153 45.10 -17.92 -11.26
N LYS A 154 46.25 -18.26 -11.79
CA LYS A 154 46.56 -19.50 -12.54
C LYS A 154 46.46 -20.81 -11.72
N ARG A 155 46.03 -20.78 -10.45
CA ARG A 155 46.16 -21.93 -9.49
C ARG A 155 44.84 -22.60 -9.08
N TYR A 156 43.69 -22.33 -9.69
CA TYR A 156 42.51 -23.06 -9.30
C TYR A 156 42.33 -24.33 -10.14
N ARG A 157 42.33 -25.49 -9.45
CA ARG A 157 41.93 -26.78 -10.01
C ARG A 157 40.52 -26.66 -10.60
N LYS A 158 40.37 -27.00 -11.88
CA LYS A 158 39.03 -27.13 -12.48
C LYS A 158 38.24 -28.15 -11.66
N LYS A 159 37.11 -27.79 -11.15
CA LYS A 159 36.21 -28.75 -10.50
C LYS A 159 35.38 -29.46 -11.57
N PRO A 160 34.98 -30.73 -11.30
CA PRO A 160 34.11 -31.47 -12.21
C PRO A 160 32.82 -30.69 -12.54
N ALA A 161 32.32 -30.87 -13.76
CA ALA A 161 31.09 -30.21 -14.22
C ALA A 161 29.86 -30.54 -13.33
N ASP A 162 29.89 -31.66 -12.64
CA ASP A 162 28.80 -32.15 -11.78
C ASP A 162 28.88 -31.70 -10.33
N THR A 163 29.76 -30.74 -10.00
CA THR A 163 29.89 -30.24 -8.64
C THR A 163 28.61 -29.55 -8.17
N VAL A 164 28.03 -30.09 -7.10
CA VAL A 164 26.88 -29.51 -6.42
C VAL A 164 27.35 -28.35 -5.54
N ARG A 165 26.68 -27.20 -5.68
CA ARG A 165 27.07 -25.98 -4.98
C ARG A 165 25.86 -25.25 -4.42
N LEU A 166 26.02 -24.63 -3.26
CA LEU A 166 25.07 -23.66 -2.71
C LEU A 166 25.44 -22.27 -3.25
N CYS A 167 24.65 -21.71 -4.16
CA CYS A 167 24.97 -20.44 -4.82
C CYS A 167 23.73 -19.64 -5.23
N ALA A 168 23.31 -18.71 -4.39
CA ALA A 168 22.23 -17.80 -4.71
C ALA A 168 22.58 -16.82 -5.83
N ASP A 169 23.86 -16.43 -5.98
CA ASP A 169 24.29 -15.48 -7.00
C ASP A 169 24.13 -16.03 -8.43
N ASP A 170 24.28 -17.34 -8.62
CA ASP A 170 24.08 -17.95 -9.94
C ASP A 170 22.58 -17.95 -10.33
N ILE A 171 21.67 -18.03 -9.36
CA ILE A 171 20.22 -17.93 -9.57
C ILE A 171 19.80 -16.49 -9.75
N MET A 172 20.26 -15.57 -8.89
CA MET A 172 19.82 -14.19 -8.84
C MET A 172 20.76 -13.24 -9.60
N THR A 173 21.16 -13.61 -10.82
CA THR A 173 21.84 -12.66 -11.70
C THR A 173 20.83 -11.63 -12.23
N ARG A 174 21.31 -10.43 -12.61
CA ARG A 174 20.44 -9.40 -13.18
C ARG A 174 19.70 -9.91 -14.44
N LEU A 175 20.35 -10.70 -15.27
CA LEU A 175 19.75 -11.27 -16.48
C LEU A 175 18.68 -12.29 -16.12
N ASN A 176 18.97 -13.19 -15.17
CA ASN A 176 18.01 -14.20 -14.74
C ASN A 176 16.78 -13.55 -14.09
N LEU A 177 16.98 -12.55 -13.21
CA LEU A 177 15.87 -11.85 -12.56
C LEU A 177 14.93 -11.18 -13.59
N LYS A 178 15.49 -10.60 -14.66
CA LYS A 178 14.69 -10.05 -15.75
C LYS A 178 13.94 -11.17 -16.49
N SER A 179 14.64 -12.25 -16.86
CA SER A 179 14.05 -13.42 -17.53
C SER A 179 12.93 -14.07 -16.72
N TYR A 180 13.08 -14.13 -15.38
CA TYR A 180 12.02 -14.66 -14.49
C TYR A 180 10.78 -13.79 -14.52
N GLN A 181 10.92 -12.46 -14.52
CA GLN A 181 9.78 -11.55 -14.67
C GLN A 181 9.02 -11.79 -15.99
N ASP A 182 9.76 -11.96 -17.07
CA ASP A 182 9.19 -12.17 -18.41
C ASP A 182 8.47 -13.52 -18.48
N SER A 183 9.14 -14.62 -18.09
CA SER A 183 8.57 -15.98 -18.15
C SER A 183 7.43 -16.21 -17.16
N TYR A 184 7.51 -15.60 -15.97
CA TYR A 184 6.45 -15.66 -14.97
C TYR A 184 5.18 -14.96 -15.44
N ALA A 185 5.30 -13.81 -16.07
CA ALA A 185 4.16 -13.11 -16.65
C ALA A 185 3.47 -13.94 -17.75
N VAL A 186 4.24 -14.65 -18.58
CA VAL A 186 3.68 -15.58 -19.59
C VAL A 186 2.92 -16.72 -18.91
N ALA A 187 3.50 -17.31 -17.85
CA ALA A 187 2.85 -18.40 -17.12
C ALA A 187 1.55 -17.98 -16.43
N MET A 188 1.47 -16.72 -15.94
CA MET A 188 0.30 -16.18 -15.24
C MET A 188 -0.69 -15.43 -16.14
N ALA A 189 -0.42 -15.32 -17.43
CA ALA A 189 -1.27 -14.58 -18.39
C ALA A 189 -2.72 -15.11 -18.45
N LYS A 190 -2.94 -16.42 -18.25
CA LYS A 190 -4.27 -17.03 -18.22
C LYS A 190 -5.16 -16.56 -17.06
N TYR A 191 -4.57 -15.91 -16.05
CA TYR A 191 -5.28 -15.26 -14.95
C TYR A 191 -5.53 -13.77 -15.20
N GLY A 192 -5.25 -13.27 -16.42
CA GLY A 192 -5.38 -11.84 -16.75
C GLY A 192 -4.26 -10.97 -16.18
N LEU A 193 -3.21 -11.59 -15.64
CA LEU A 193 -2.05 -10.91 -15.10
C LEU A 193 -0.99 -10.72 -16.19
N GLN A 194 -0.40 -9.55 -16.24
CA GLN A 194 0.61 -9.19 -17.24
C GLN A 194 1.93 -8.73 -16.58
N ARG A 195 2.96 -8.66 -17.38
CA ARG A 195 4.26 -8.17 -16.92
C ARG A 195 4.18 -6.71 -16.49
N GLY A 196 4.82 -6.40 -15.36
CA GLY A 196 5.03 -5.03 -14.92
C GLY A 196 5.86 -4.22 -15.93
N ILE A 197 5.71 -2.90 -15.91
CA ILE A 197 6.38 -1.97 -16.83
C ILE A 197 7.89 -1.99 -16.56
N ASP A 198 8.69 -2.30 -17.59
CA ASP A 198 10.16 -2.29 -17.49
C ASP A 198 10.65 -0.85 -17.25
N GLY A 199 11.55 -0.68 -16.29
CA GLY A 199 12.02 0.65 -15.87
C GLY A 199 11.08 1.43 -14.96
N SER A 200 9.95 0.85 -14.53
CA SER A 200 9.08 1.45 -13.53
C SER A 200 9.86 1.74 -12.25
N LYS A 201 9.56 2.88 -11.59
CA LYS A 201 10.07 3.20 -10.25
C LYS A 201 9.42 2.38 -9.14
N ALA A 202 8.38 1.60 -9.45
CA ALA A 202 7.73 0.71 -8.51
C ALA A 202 8.74 -0.35 -8.03
N CYS A 203 8.99 -0.39 -6.74
CA CYS A 203 9.87 -1.37 -6.11
C CYS A 203 9.13 -2.00 -4.93
N HIS A 204 9.47 -3.26 -4.66
CA HIS A 204 8.97 -3.91 -3.45
C HIS A 204 9.51 -3.19 -2.23
N LYS A 205 8.59 -2.73 -1.36
CA LYS A 205 8.95 -2.18 -0.06
C LYS A 205 8.85 -3.28 0.99
N SER A 206 9.89 -3.44 1.79
CA SER A 206 9.80 -4.35 2.94
C SER A 206 8.72 -3.85 3.92
N THR A 207 8.10 -4.75 4.66
CA THR A 207 7.11 -4.41 5.69
C THR A 207 7.64 -3.35 6.67
N GLN A 208 8.91 -3.44 7.07
CA GLN A 208 9.55 -2.43 7.91
C GLN A 208 9.64 -1.06 7.23
N GLN A 209 9.98 -1.03 5.94
CA GLN A 209 10.06 0.23 5.19
C GLN A 209 8.68 0.84 5.00
N TYR A 210 7.67 0.02 4.71
CA TYR A 210 6.28 0.44 4.60
C TYR A 210 5.78 1.11 5.89
N TYR A 211 6.00 0.49 7.06
CA TYR A 211 5.62 1.10 8.34
C TYR A 211 6.38 2.39 8.65
N ARG A 212 7.67 2.47 8.31
CA ARG A 212 8.43 3.72 8.46
C ARG A 212 7.89 4.83 7.57
N ASP A 213 7.52 4.49 6.33
CA ASP A 213 6.97 5.46 5.38
C ASP A 213 5.58 5.95 5.85
N ILE A 214 4.73 5.04 6.33
CA ILE A 214 3.43 5.39 6.92
C ILE A 214 3.62 6.26 8.16
N GLN A 215 4.54 5.92 9.05
CA GLN A 215 4.78 6.71 10.25
C GLN A 215 5.23 8.12 9.90
N LYS A 216 6.17 8.27 8.97
CA LYS A 216 6.58 9.58 8.46
C LYS A 216 5.43 10.38 7.85
N LEU A 217 4.61 9.72 7.04
CA LEU A 217 3.43 10.37 6.45
C LEU A 217 2.45 10.82 7.53
N THR A 218 2.20 9.97 8.53
CA THR A 218 1.33 10.29 9.66
C THR A 218 1.87 11.47 10.49
N ASP A 219 3.17 11.50 10.74
CA ASP A 219 3.81 12.59 11.49
C ASP A 219 3.77 13.90 10.69
N ASN A 220 4.01 13.86 9.39
CA ASN A 220 3.89 15.03 8.51
C ASN A 220 2.45 15.55 8.46
N LEU A 221 1.45 14.66 8.30
CA LEU A 221 0.03 15.06 8.31
C LEU A 221 -0.39 15.66 9.66
N LYS A 222 0.10 15.12 10.78
CA LYS A 222 -0.16 15.72 12.10
C LYS A 222 0.42 17.11 12.21
N SER A 223 1.65 17.35 11.73
CA SER A 223 2.27 18.67 11.70
C SER A 223 1.46 19.63 10.85
N GLU A 224 1.05 19.20 9.64
CA GLU A 224 0.24 20.01 8.73
C GLU A 224 -1.13 20.38 9.34
N VAL A 225 -1.76 19.43 10.04
CA VAL A 225 -3.03 19.71 10.76
C VAL A 225 -2.84 20.76 11.86
N VAL A 226 -1.74 20.70 12.62
CA VAL A 226 -1.43 21.72 13.64
C VAL A 226 -1.22 23.08 12.97
N ASP A 227 -0.41 23.14 11.92
CA ASP A 227 -0.13 24.39 11.19
C ASP A 227 -1.41 25.02 10.61
N LEU A 228 -2.30 24.18 10.06
CA LEU A 228 -3.60 24.63 9.55
C LEU A 228 -4.55 25.10 10.67
N GLN A 229 -4.49 24.47 11.85
CA GLN A 229 -5.26 24.92 13.01
C GLN A 229 -4.79 26.29 13.48
N ASP A 230 -3.48 26.49 13.59
CA ASP A 230 -2.88 27.79 13.97
C ASP A 230 -3.21 28.89 12.96
N GLN A 231 -3.14 28.58 11.66
CA GLN A 231 -3.56 29.50 10.59
C GLN A 231 -5.05 29.86 10.70
N LYS A 232 -5.89 28.88 10.97
CA LYS A 232 -7.33 29.09 11.17
C LYS A 232 -7.59 30.00 12.38
N GLU A 233 -6.93 29.75 13.52
CA GLU A 233 -7.08 30.58 14.71
C GLU A 233 -6.61 32.03 14.45
N THR A 234 -5.47 32.19 13.77
CA THR A 234 -4.94 33.49 13.38
C THR A 234 -5.94 34.23 12.48
N ALA A 235 -6.44 33.58 11.44
CA ALA A 235 -7.43 34.16 10.53
C ALA A 235 -8.75 34.51 11.25
N GLN A 236 -9.19 33.71 12.21
CA GLN A 236 -10.37 34.00 13.03
C GLN A 236 -10.15 35.23 13.94
N GLU A 237 -8.95 35.38 14.53
CA GLU A 237 -8.63 36.54 15.31
C GLU A 237 -8.55 37.81 14.45
N GLU A 238 -7.95 37.73 13.27
CA GLU A 238 -7.91 38.86 12.32
C GLU A 238 -9.32 39.26 11.89
N LEU A 239 -10.16 38.31 11.55
CA LEU A 239 -11.56 38.55 11.22
C LEU A 239 -12.31 39.22 12.40
N ARG A 240 -12.04 38.77 13.63
CA ARG A 240 -12.65 39.35 14.84
C ARG A 240 -12.17 40.79 15.07
N ARG A 241 -10.88 41.08 14.80
CA ARG A 241 -10.32 42.44 14.87
C ARG A 241 -10.94 43.33 13.81
N ALA A 242 -10.98 42.88 12.55
CA ALA A 242 -11.58 43.62 11.46
C ALA A 242 -13.07 43.94 11.70
N ARG A 243 -13.84 42.97 12.20
CA ARG A 243 -15.27 43.19 12.57
C ARG A 243 -15.41 44.24 13.68
N LYS A 244 -14.53 44.25 14.69
CA LYS A 244 -14.56 45.26 15.73
C LYS A 244 -14.17 46.66 15.20
N GLU A 245 -13.21 46.72 14.28
CA GLU A 245 -12.81 47.99 13.64
C GLU A 245 -13.95 48.55 12.79
N VAL A 246 -14.59 47.72 11.94
CA VAL A 246 -15.79 48.14 11.16
C VAL A 246 -16.93 48.57 12.09
N GLN A 247 -17.13 47.90 13.21
CA GLN A 247 -18.18 48.29 14.17
C GLN A 247 -17.85 49.61 14.89
N THR A 248 -16.57 49.86 15.22
CA THR A 248 -16.14 51.14 15.79
C THR A 248 -16.18 52.27 14.77
N GLU A 249 -15.85 51.99 13.51
CA GLU A 249 -15.95 52.94 12.39
C GLU A 249 -17.42 53.30 12.11
N LYS A 250 -18.32 52.32 12.10
CA LYS A 250 -19.79 52.57 11.97
C LYS A 250 -20.33 53.42 13.12
N LEU A 251 -19.86 53.18 14.35
CA LEU A 251 -20.21 54.02 15.52
C LEU A 251 -19.65 55.44 15.42
N LYS A 252 -18.39 55.59 14.97
CA LYS A 252 -17.79 56.90 14.71
C LYS A 252 -18.47 57.62 13.54
N GLY A 253 -18.78 56.89 12.44
CA GLY A 253 -19.53 57.45 11.32
C GLY A 253 -20.93 57.90 11.73
N ALA A 254 -21.68 57.14 12.53
CA ALA A 254 -22.96 57.57 13.09
C ALA A 254 -22.85 58.81 14.01
N ALA A 255 -21.74 58.85 14.83
CA ALA A 255 -21.47 60.01 15.65
C ALA A 255 -21.04 61.24 14.82
N THR A 256 -20.26 61.01 13.74
CA THR A 256 -19.83 62.05 12.81
C THR A 256 -21.01 62.61 11.99
N THR A 257 -21.97 61.73 11.58
CA THR A 257 -23.18 62.17 10.89
C THR A 257 -24.06 63.01 11.78
N ALA A 258 -24.15 62.73 13.08
CA ALA A 258 -24.86 63.56 14.05
C ALA A 258 -24.15 64.90 14.27
N VAL A 259 -22.79 64.94 14.23
CA VAL A 259 -21.98 66.15 14.35
C VAL A 259 -21.96 66.96 13.03
N THR A 260 -21.99 66.30 11.85
CA THR A 260 -22.05 67.01 10.55
C THR A 260 -23.39 67.67 10.32
N ASN A 261 -24.50 67.12 10.79
CA ASN A 261 -25.80 67.78 10.73
C ASN A 261 -25.85 69.04 11.59
N ILE A 262 -24.98 69.17 12.59
CA ILE A 262 -24.79 70.42 13.40
C ILE A 262 -23.74 71.32 12.72
N ALA A 263 -22.76 70.78 11.99
CA ALA A 263 -21.71 71.54 11.34
C ALA A 263 -22.09 72.08 9.94
N GLU A 264 -23.08 71.49 9.24
CA GLU A 264 -23.61 72.03 7.99
C GLU A 264 -24.31 73.36 8.17
N SER A 265 -24.74 73.67 9.38
CA SER A 265 -25.24 75.00 9.72
C SER A 265 -24.18 76.05 9.93
N VAL A 266 -22.90 75.68 10.06
CA VAL A 266 -21.76 76.57 10.36
C VAL A 266 -20.66 76.52 9.28
N GLY A 267 -20.65 75.50 8.38
CA GLY A 267 -19.50 75.15 7.53
C GLY A 267 -19.53 75.55 6.07
N SER A 268 -20.40 76.47 5.65
CA SER A 268 -20.42 76.93 4.23
C SER A 268 -19.22 77.84 3.84
N LEU A 269 -18.21 77.99 4.67
CA LEU A 269 -17.12 78.95 4.47
C LEU A 269 -15.72 78.37 4.24
N PHE A 270 -15.42 77.10 4.41
CA PHE A 270 -14.06 76.60 4.21
C PHE A 270 -13.96 75.23 3.51
N GLY A 271 -13.58 75.25 2.25
CA GLY A 271 -12.79 74.20 1.61
C GLY A 271 -13.47 72.97 1.01
N SER A 272 -14.15 73.09 -0.09
CA SER A 272 -14.99 72.05 -0.75
C SER A 272 -14.27 70.89 -1.47
N ASN A 273 -12.98 70.84 -1.61
CA ASN A 273 -12.30 69.80 -2.42
C ASN A 273 -11.91 68.53 -1.65
N LYS A 274 -11.52 68.64 -0.41
CA LYS A 274 -11.07 67.44 0.38
C LYS A 274 -12.27 66.61 0.87
N VAL A 275 -13.38 67.23 1.17
CA VAL A 275 -14.63 66.55 1.56
C VAL A 275 -15.19 65.75 0.38
N LYS A 276 -15.22 66.34 -0.84
CA LYS A 276 -15.69 65.65 -2.07
C LYS A 276 -14.79 64.47 -2.45
N THR A 277 -13.49 64.50 -2.17
CA THR A 277 -12.58 63.38 -2.42
C THR A 277 -12.86 62.24 -1.45
N LEU A 278 -12.98 62.52 -0.14
CA LEU A 278 -13.32 61.54 0.88
C LEU A 278 -14.72 60.92 0.70
N GLU A 279 -15.70 61.71 0.24
CA GLU A 279 -17.04 61.18 -0.11
C GLU A 279 -16.99 60.23 -1.32
N ARG A 280 -16.16 60.50 -2.35
CA ARG A 280 -15.97 59.60 -3.48
C ARG A 280 -15.25 58.31 -3.08
N GLU A 281 -14.18 58.39 -2.24
CA GLU A 281 -13.49 57.22 -1.71
C GLU A 281 -14.40 56.37 -0.83
N ASN A 282 -15.20 57.00 0.03
CA ASN A 282 -16.15 56.29 0.88
C ASN A 282 -17.27 55.60 0.04
N THR A 283 -17.76 56.25 -1.04
CA THR A 283 -18.71 55.67 -1.96
C THR A 283 -18.11 54.48 -2.75
N ALA A 284 -16.83 54.58 -3.12
CA ALA A 284 -16.13 53.48 -3.81
C ALA A 284 -15.91 52.27 -2.87
N LEU A 285 -15.47 52.49 -1.63
CA LEU A 285 -15.31 51.45 -0.60
C LEU A 285 -16.65 50.80 -0.23
N HIS A 286 -17.74 51.53 -0.18
CA HIS A 286 -19.08 50.94 0.03
C HIS A 286 -19.53 50.03 -1.13
N ARG A 287 -19.16 50.32 -2.37
CA ARG A 287 -19.43 49.45 -3.52
C ARG A 287 -18.57 48.17 -3.41
N GLU A 288 -17.30 48.32 -3.10
CA GLU A 288 -16.39 47.20 -2.94
C GLU A 288 -16.82 46.25 -1.80
N ILE A 289 -17.31 46.81 -0.70
CA ILE A 289 -17.91 46.01 0.40
C ILE A 289 -19.17 45.26 -0.10
N ALA A 290 -20.07 45.91 -0.86
CA ALA A 290 -21.25 45.25 -1.37
C ALA A 290 -20.91 44.11 -2.34
N ASP A 291 -19.93 44.32 -3.23
CA ASP A 291 -19.48 43.29 -4.18
C ASP A 291 -18.82 42.08 -3.41
N HIS A 292 -18.10 42.33 -2.33
CA HIS A 292 -17.57 41.29 -1.49
C HIS A 292 -18.64 40.55 -0.68
N GLU A 293 -19.67 41.26 -0.20
CA GLU A 293 -20.81 40.64 0.50
C GLU A 293 -21.58 39.70 -0.44
N GLU A 294 -21.83 40.10 -1.69
CA GLU A 294 -22.45 39.24 -2.71
C GLU A 294 -21.60 38.00 -3.03
N THR A 295 -20.26 38.19 -3.12
CA THR A 295 -19.36 37.09 -3.36
C THR A 295 -19.35 36.09 -2.19
N ILE A 296 -19.38 36.55 -0.95
CA ILE A 296 -19.45 35.73 0.25
C ILE A 296 -20.77 34.95 0.27
N GLU A 297 -21.89 35.57 -0.03
CA GLU A 297 -23.21 34.90 -0.10
C GLU A 297 -23.21 33.78 -1.14
N THR A 298 -22.70 34.07 -2.35
CA THR A 298 -22.56 33.08 -3.43
C THR A 298 -21.69 31.89 -3.02
N LEU A 299 -20.57 32.14 -2.33
CA LEU A 299 -19.67 31.08 -1.84
C LEU A 299 -20.32 30.27 -0.72
N GLN A 300 -21.08 30.90 0.16
CA GLN A 300 -21.81 30.20 1.22
C GLN A 300 -22.87 29.25 0.66
N ASP A 301 -23.63 29.69 -0.32
CA ASP A 301 -24.63 28.86 -1.02
C ASP A 301 -23.99 27.68 -1.73
N ARG A 302 -22.84 27.91 -2.37
CA ARG A 302 -22.07 26.84 -3.01
C ARG A 302 -21.55 25.81 -2.01
N ILE A 303 -21.05 26.24 -0.86
CA ILE A 303 -20.61 25.37 0.23
C ILE A 303 -21.79 24.54 0.75
N GLN A 304 -22.95 25.17 0.95
CA GLN A 304 -24.16 24.48 1.44
C GLN A 304 -24.65 23.43 0.44
N THR A 305 -24.64 23.76 -0.85
CA THR A 305 -25.00 22.82 -1.93
C THR A 305 -24.04 21.62 -1.95
N MET A 306 -22.74 21.88 -1.92
CA MET A 306 -21.72 20.81 -1.87
C MET A 306 -21.87 19.91 -0.64
N GLN A 307 -22.16 20.47 0.52
CA GLN A 307 -22.41 19.70 1.74
C GLN A 307 -23.66 18.83 1.64
N ALA A 308 -24.72 19.35 1.02
CA ALA A 308 -25.96 18.60 0.79
C ALA A 308 -25.74 17.43 -0.18
N ASP A 309 -25.03 17.67 -1.28
CA ASP A 309 -24.68 16.65 -2.28
C ASP A 309 -23.80 15.56 -1.69
N HIS A 310 -22.75 15.93 -0.96
CA HIS A 310 -21.88 14.97 -0.29
C HIS A 310 -22.63 14.12 0.75
N SER A 311 -23.55 14.75 1.51
CA SER A 311 -24.40 14.04 2.47
C SER A 311 -25.39 13.07 1.78
N ARG A 312 -25.82 13.39 0.54
CA ARG A 312 -26.64 12.50 -0.28
C ARG A 312 -25.83 11.31 -0.77
N GLU A 313 -24.63 11.55 -1.28
CA GLU A 313 -23.70 10.53 -1.77
C GLU A 313 -23.33 9.52 -0.68
N ILE A 314 -23.02 10.00 0.54
CA ILE A 314 -22.76 9.14 1.70
C ILE A 314 -23.97 8.28 2.04
N ARG A 315 -25.18 8.85 2.05
CA ARG A 315 -26.40 8.07 2.33
C ARG A 315 -26.69 7.00 1.28
N GLU A 316 -26.48 7.32 0.01
CA GLU A 316 -26.65 6.35 -1.09
C GLU A 316 -25.62 5.22 -1.02
N MET A 317 -24.38 5.55 -0.66
CA MET A 317 -23.30 4.58 -0.46
C MET A 317 -23.61 3.65 0.73
N GLN A 318 -24.07 4.21 1.84
CA GLN A 318 -24.48 3.43 3.01
C GLN A 318 -25.69 2.51 2.70
N GLN A 319 -26.65 2.98 1.92
CA GLN A 319 -27.80 2.16 1.51
C GLN A 319 -27.40 1.02 0.56
N ARG A 320 -26.51 1.29 -0.39
CA ARG A 320 -25.97 0.24 -1.28
C ARG A 320 -25.24 -0.83 -0.46
N HIS A 321 -24.35 -0.40 0.41
CA HIS A 321 -23.58 -1.30 1.27
C HIS A 321 -24.49 -2.11 2.22
N GLY A 322 -25.52 -1.48 2.79
CA GLY A 322 -26.51 -2.18 3.60
C GLY A 322 -27.29 -3.25 2.83
N ARG A 323 -27.66 -3.00 1.56
CA ARG A 323 -28.30 -4.00 0.70
C ARG A 323 -27.37 -5.15 0.37
N GLU A 324 -26.11 -4.86 0.02
CA GLU A 324 -25.11 -5.90 -0.25
C GLU A 324 -24.85 -6.83 0.93
N ILE A 325 -24.79 -6.27 2.14
CA ILE A 325 -24.65 -7.06 3.37
C ILE A 325 -25.89 -7.93 3.58
N ALA A 326 -27.10 -7.37 3.44
CA ALA A 326 -28.34 -8.12 3.61
C ALA A 326 -28.48 -9.27 2.58
N ASP A 327 -28.05 -9.03 1.34
CA ASP A 327 -28.05 -10.06 0.29
C ASP A 327 -27.03 -11.18 0.59
N LYS A 328 -25.83 -10.81 1.08
CA LYS A 328 -24.83 -11.79 1.50
C LYS A 328 -25.31 -12.63 2.68
N ASP A 329 -25.92 -11.99 3.68
CA ASP A 329 -26.49 -12.69 4.84
C ASP A 329 -27.62 -13.66 4.42
N THR A 330 -28.44 -13.25 3.48
CA THR A 330 -29.53 -14.08 2.97
C THR A 330 -29.01 -15.31 2.24
N ARG A 331 -28.02 -15.15 1.36
CA ARG A 331 -27.35 -16.25 0.68
C ARG A 331 -26.67 -17.20 1.67
N HIS A 332 -25.98 -16.67 2.65
CA HIS A 332 -25.30 -17.48 3.68
C HIS A 332 -26.29 -18.30 4.51
N LYS A 333 -27.43 -17.71 4.89
CA LYS A 333 -28.51 -18.43 5.58
C LYS A 333 -29.11 -19.56 4.73
N GLN A 334 -29.27 -19.32 3.42
CA GLN A 334 -29.77 -20.36 2.48
C GLN A 334 -28.77 -21.51 2.33
N GLU A 335 -27.47 -21.18 2.25
CA GLU A 335 -26.39 -22.15 2.15
C GLU A 335 -26.27 -23.01 3.40
N ILE A 336 -26.34 -22.40 4.59
CA ILE A 336 -26.38 -23.11 5.88
C ILE A 336 -27.60 -24.03 5.96
N SER A 337 -28.77 -23.57 5.54
CA SER A 337 -29.99 -24.36 5.51
C SER A 337 -29.88 -25.56 4.56
N PHE A 338 -29.32 -25.35 3.37
CA PHE A 338 -29.05 -26.42 2.41
C PHE A 338 -28.08 -27.46 2.98
N LEU A 339 -26.96 -27.04 3.56
CA LEU A 339 -25.97 -27.92 4.18
C LEU A 339 -26.57 -28.73 5.34
N LYS A 340 -27.40 -28.11 6.19
CA LYS A 340 -28.13 -28.84 7.24
C LYS A 340 -29.06 -29.91 6.68
N THR A 341 -29.71 -29.65 5.56
CA THR A 341 -30.60 -30.62 4.89
C THR A 341 -29.81 -31.77 4.28
N VAL A 342 -28.65 -31.51 3.69
CA VAL A 342 -27.74 -32.52 3.13
C VAL A 342 -27.20 -33.41 4.25
N ILE A 343 -26.76 -32.84 5.36
CA ILE A 343 -26.26 -33.60 6.52
C ILE A 343 -27.36 -34.48 7.11
N ALA A 344 -28.58 -33.97 7.24
CA ALA A 344 -29.71 -34.75 7.76
C ALA A 344 -30.17 -35.89 6.83
N ARG A 345 -29.83 -35.87 5.53
CA ARG A 345 -30.09 -36.95 4.58
C ARG A 345 -28.98 -38.00 4.51
N ALA A 346 -27.79 -37.67 5.01
CA ALA A 346 -26.63 -38.54 5.01
C ALA A 346 -26.43 -39.29 6.36
N ALA A 347 -27.16 -38.89 7.39
CA ALA A 347 -27.31 -39.61 8.66
C ALA A 347 -28.55 -40.53 8.66
#